data_7c5be87662159c21149be7daa0f84b81
#
_entry.id   7c5be87662159c21149be7daa0f84b81
#
_cell.length_a   1.000
_cell.length_b   1.000
_cell.length_c   1.000
_cell.angle_alpha   90.00
_cell.angle_beta   90.00
_cell.angle_gamma   90.00
#
_symmetry.space_group_name_H-M   'P 1'
#
loop_
_entity.id
_entity.type
_entity.pdbx_description
1 polymer ?
#
loop_
_entity_poly.entity_id
_entity_poly.type
_entity_poly.pdbx_seq_one_letter_code
_entity_poly.pdbx_strand_id
1 'polypeptide(L)'
;MTDKPVDFSILVRADTPARSFKAGDVIFRQGDPANELYVIKSGKVDIHLGNRLIDTLPEFSVFGEMALIDTAPRSATAVARTDVELVPVSEKQFLLMVGHTPYFALNVMRSLVRRLRRSNNVIY
;
A
#
# COMPACT_ATOMS: atom_id res chain seq x y z
N MET A 1 -18.91 -15.76 -3.39
CA MET A 1 -18.16 -14.56 -3.00
C MET A 1 -17.07 -14.30 -4.00
N THR A 2 -17.15 -13.19 -4.68
CA THR A 2 -16.19 -12.88 -5.75
C THR A 2 -14.90 -12.33 -5.15
N ASP A 3 -13.77 -12.86 -5.61
CA ASP A 3 -12.42 -12.39 -5.25
C ASP A 3 -12.10 -11.08 -5.98
N LYS A 4 -12.92 -10.06 -5.77
CA LYS A 4 -12.59 -8.75 -6.32
C LYS A 4 -11.42 -8.15 -5.56
N PRO A 5 -10.43 -7.56 -6.25
CA PRO A 5 -9.38 -6.79 -5.57
C PRO A 5 -10.01 -5.69 -4.73
N VAL A 6 -9.42 -5.43 -3.58
CA VAL A 6 -9.83 -4.28 -2.76
C VAL A 6 -9.42 -3.02 -3.50
N ASP A 7 -10.37 -2.11 -3.71
CA ASP A 7 -10.19 -0.92 -4.51
C ASP A 7 -10.31 0.32 -3.61
N PHE A 8 -9.25 1.12 -3.57
CA PHE A 8 -9.19 2.36 -2.81
C PHE A 8 -9.31 3.61 -3.68
N SER A 9 -9.85 3.46 -4.89
CA SER A 9 -9.98 4.58 -5.83
C SER A 9 -10.79 5.76 -5.27
N ILE A 10 -11.70 5.49 -4.34
CA ILE A 10 -12.49 6.54 -3.67
C ILE A 10 -11.60 7.55 -2.92
N LEU A 11 -10.40 7.16 -2.53
CA LEU A 11 -9.45 8.02 -1.81
C LEU A 11 -8.56 8.82 -2.76
N VAL A 12 -8.66 8.57 -4.06
CA VAL A 12 -7.78 9.16 -5.06
C VAL A 12 -8.61 9.98 -6.04
N ARG A 13 -8.35 11.28 -6.09
CA ARG A 13 -8.94 12.22 -7.05
C ARG A 13 -7.86 12.73 -7.99
N ALA A 14 -8.26 13.31 -9.11
CA ALA A 14 -7.31 13.86 -10.09
C ALA A 14 -6.39 14.92 -9.47
N ASP A 15 -6.90 15.69 -8.49
CA ASP A 15 -6.17 16.76 -7.80
C ASP A 15 -5.52 16.31 -6.48
N THR A 16 -5.63 15.03 -6.12
CA THR A 16 -5.03 14.53 -4.88
C THR A 16 -3.52 14.62 -4.96
N PRO A 17 -2.84 15.26 -3.96
CA PRO A 17 -1.38 15.32 -3.95
C PRO A 17 -0.77 13.92 -3.95
N ALA A 18 0.19 13.72 -4.83
CA ALA A 18 0.86 12.43 -4.98
C ALA A 18 2.36 12.61 -5.09
N ARG A 19 3.12 11.57 -4.71
CA ARG A 19 4.56 11.48 -4.96
C ARG A 19 4.78 10.65 -6.20
N SER A 20 5.66 11.12 -7.08
CA SER A 20 5.99 10.43 -8.34
C SER A 20 7.29 9.66 -8.21
N PHE A 21 7.31 8.46 -8.78
CA PHE A 21 8.49 7.62 -8.87
C PHE A 21 8.60 7.11 -10.29
N LYS A 22 9.84 6.98 -10.78
CA LYS A 22 10.12 6.40 -12.09
C LYS A 22 10.21 4.89 -12.00
N ALA A 23 9.92 4.20 -13.09
CA ALA A 23 10.12 2.76 -13.18
C ALA A 23 11.52 2.38 -12.69
N GLY A 24 11.60 1.43 -11.77
CA GLY A 24 12.84 0.98 -11.15
C GLY A 24 13.24 1.70 -9.87
N ASP A 25 12.60 2.81 -9.54
CA ASP A 25 12.90 3.53 -8.29
C ASP A 25 12.46 2.72 -7.08
N VAL A 26 13.29 2.72 -6.04
CA VAL A 26 12.94 2.12 -4.75
C VAL A 26 12.07 3.12 -3.98
N ILE A 27 10.86 2.69 -3.63
CA ILE A 27 9.93 3.50 -2.84
C ILE A 27 10.34 3.44 -1.36
N PHE A 28 10.55 2.24 -0.86
CA PHE A 28 11.16 2.01 0.45
C PHE A 28 11.82 0.63 0.47
N ARG A 29 12.79 0.46 1.39
CA ARG A 29 13.49 -0.80 1.58
C ARG A 29 13.03 -1.50 2.83
N GLN A 30 13.08 -2.82 2.81
CA GLN A 30 12.87 -3.65 4.01
C GLN A 30 13.78 -3.13 5.13
N GLY A 31 13.19 -2.93 6.31
CA GLY A 31 13.90 -2.40 7.47
C GLY A 31 13.85 -0.88 7.62
N ASP A 32 13.42 -0.14 6.61
CA ASP A 32 13.30 1.32 6.71
C ASP A 32 12.27 1.70 7.76
N PRO A 33 12.45 2.85 8.44
CA PRO A 33 11.41 3.41 9.28
C PRO A 33 10.14 3.65 8.48
N ALA A 34 8.98 3.42 9.11
CA ALA A 34 7.69 3.50 8.43
C ALA A 34 6.71 4.33 9.26
N ASN A 35 6.11 5.34 8.64
CA ASN A 35 5.16 6.24 9.30
C ASN A 35 3.94 6.58 8.44
N GLU A 36 3.82 5.98 7.26
CA GLU A 36 2.68 6.23 6.36
C GLU A 36 2.44 5.03 5.47
N LEU A 37 1.19 4.88 5.06
CA LEU A 37 0.82 3.94 3.99
C LEU A 37 0.72 4.68 2.67
N TYR A 38 0.60 3.93 1.57
CA TYR A 38 0.43 4.51 0.24
C TYR A 38 -0.76 3.88 -0.48
N VAL A 39 -1.48 4.72 -1.23
CA VAL A 39 -2.47 4.28 -2.21
C VAL A 39 -1.89 4.54 -3.60
N ILE A 40 -1.94 3.55 -4.48
CA ILE A 40 -1.43 3.68 -5.85
C ILE A 40 -2.45 4.45 -6.68
N LYS A 41 -2.12 5.70 -7.04
CA LYS A 41 -2.95 6.53 -7.90
C LYS A 41 -2.83 6.11 -9.36
N SER A 42 -1.63 5.76 -9.81
CA SER A 42 -1.37 5.26 -11.16
C SER A 42 -0.11 4.39 -11.17
N GLY A 43 -0.06 3.45 -12.09
CA GLY A 43 1.08 2.55 -12.26
C GLY A 43 0.99 1.28 -11.42
N LYS A 44 2.11 0.58 -11.35
CA LYS A 44 2.23 -0.71 -10.63
C LYS A 44 3.44 -0.71 -9.74
N VAL A 45 3.33 -1.38 -8.59
CA VAL A 45 4.39 -1.50 -7.59
C VAL A 45 4.72 -2.96 -7.36
N ASP A 46 6.00 -3.29 -7.44
CA ASP A 46 6.52 -4.62 -7.10
C ASP A 46 6.92 -4.66 -5.63
N ILE A 47 6.57 -5.74 -4.97
CA ILE A 47 6.93 -6.01 -3.58
C ILE A 47 7.91 -7.16 -3.56
N HIS A 48 9.07 -6.94 -2.92
CA HIS A 48 10.13 -7.92 -2.79
C HIS A 48 10.41 -8.25 -1.33
N LEU A 49 10.66 -9.50 -1.06
CA LEU A 49 11.22 -9.97 0.20
C LEU A 49 12.62 -10.52 -0.10
N GLY A 50 13.65 -9.80 0.33
CA GLY A 50 15.00 -10.06 -0.15
C GLY A 50 15.07 -9.88 -1.66
N ASN A 51 15.56 -10.88 -2.37
CA ASN A 51 15.63 -10.88 -3.84
C ASN A 51 14.40 -11.48 -4.52
N ARG A 52 13.40 -11.87 -3.74
CA ARG A 52 12.23 -12.59 -4.25
C ARG A 52 11.08 -11.62 -4.47
N LEU A 53 10.55 -11.58 -5.68
CA LEU A 53 9.29 -10.88 -5.98
C LEU A 53 8.13 -11.68 -5.38
N ILE A 54 7.38 -11.07 -4.46
CA ILE A 54 6.26 -11.73 -3.81
C ILE A 54 4.90 -11.23 -4.26
N ASP A 55 4.82 -10.03 -4.82
CA ASP A 55 3.56 -9.50 -5.35
C ASP A 55 3.82 -8.33 -6.30
N THR A 56 2.85 -8.06 -7.17
CA THR A 56 2.80 -6.86 -7.99
C THR A 56 1.43 -6.22 -7.78
N LEU A 57 1.42 -4.99 -7.29
CA LEU A 57 0.21 -4.28 -6.89
C LEU A 57 -0.28 -3.36 -8.01
N PRO A 58 -1.56 -3.44 -8.38
CA PRO A 58 -2.14 -2.59 -9.41
C PRO A 58 -2.59 -1.23 -8.86
N GLU A 59 -3.07 -0.37 -9.76
CA GLU A 59 -3.74 0.88 -9.41
C GLU A 59 -4.80 0.67 -8.33
N PHE A 60 -4.93 1.67 -7.47
CA PHE A 60 -5.91 1.76 -6.40
C PHE A 60 -5.73 0.72 -5.29
N SER A 61 -4.60 0.02 -5.28
CA SER A 61 -4.19 -0.81 -4.15
C SER A 61 -3.60 0.05 -3.04
N VAL A 62 -3.70 -0.45 -1.81
CA VAL A 62 -3.01 0.13 -0.65
C VAL A 62 -1.85 -0.78 -0.27
N PHE A 63 -0.75 -0.18 0.19
CA PHE A 63 0.38 -0.94 0.73
C PHE A 63 1.12 -0.13 1.80
N GLY A 64 1.93 -0.81 2.60
CA GLY A 64 2.67 -0.18 3.69
C GLY A 64 1.83 0.10 4.93
N GLU A 65 0.64 -0.50 5.04
CA GLU A 65 -0.31 -0.24 6.12
C GLU A 65 0.17 -0.69 7.49
N MET A 66 1.11 -1.63 7.57
CA MET A 66 1.66 -2.06 8.87
C MET A 66 2.40 -0.93 9.60
N ALA A 67 2.87 0.07 8.86
CA ALA A 67 3.46 1.26 9.45
C ALA A 67 2.53 1.95 10.44
N LEU A 68 1.22 1.90 10.20
CA LEU A 68 0.21 2.56 11.04
C LEU A 68 -0.37 1.63 12.10
N ILE A 69 -0.30 0.33 11.90
CA ILE A 69 -0.92 -0.66 12.78
C ILE A 69 0.06 -1.08 13.88
N ASP A 70 1.32 -1.30 13.55
CA ASP A 70 2.30 -1.91 14.43
C ASP A 70 3.59 -1.09 14.58
N THR A 71 3.68 0.08 13.96
CA THR A 71 4.87 0.95 14.01
C THR A 71 6.20 0.22 13.74
N ALA A 72 6.13 -0.97 13.20
CA ALA A 72 7.31 -1.77 12.86
C ALA A 72 8.02 -1.21 11.62
N PRO A 73 9.31 -1.46 11.45
CA PRO A 73 9.99 -1.15 10.20
C PRO A 73 9.34 -1.85 9.01
N ARG A 74 9.61 -1.35 7.81
CA ARG A 74 9.06 -1.94 6.57
C ARG A 74 9.39 -3.43 6.50
N SER A 75 8.37 -4.24 6.28
CA SER A 75 8.51 -5.71 6.24
C SER A 75 9.00 -6.23 4.90
N ALA A 76 8.97 -5.40 3.87
CA ALA A 76 9.36 -5.76 2.51
C ALA A 76 9.86 -4.52 1.78
N THR A 77 10.47 -4.71 0.61
CA THR A 77 10.93 -3.63 -0.26
C THR A 77 9.88 -3.38 -1.34
N ALA A 78 9.56 -2.11 -1.57
CA ALA A 78 8.63 -1.68 -2.63
C ALA A 78 9.41 -0.96 -3.72
N VAL A 79 9.21 -1.36 -4.96
CA VAL A 79 9.87 -0.81 -6.14
C VAL A 79 8.83 -0.46 -7.19
N ALA A 80 8.96 0.71 -7.81
CA ALA A 80 8.09 1.09 -8.91
C ALA A 80 8.37 0.17 -10.11
N ARG A 81 7.39 -0.62 -10.50
CA ARG A 81 7.49 -1.47 -11.70
C ARG A 81 7.39 -0.66 -12.97
N THR A 82 6.51 0.32 -12.95
CA THR A 82 6.32 1.34 -13.99
C THR A 82 6.51 2.70 -13.34
N ASP A 83 6.39 3.77 -14.10
CA ASP A 83 6.22 5.09 -13.50
C ASP A 83 4.97 5.06 -12.65
N VAL A 84 5.04 5.54 -11.42
CA VAL A 84 3.93 5.50 -10.46
C VAL A 84 3.69 6.84 -9.81
N GLU A 85 2.44 7.07 -9.44
CA GLU A 85 2.06 8.14 -8.52
C GLU A 85 1.44 7.50 -7.28
N LEU A 86 1.95 7.87 -6.11
CA LEU A 86 1.52 7.32 -4.83
C LEU A 86 0.94 8.43 -3.95
N VAL A 87 -0.22 8.16 -3.35
CA VAL A 87 -0.82 9.05 -2.36
C VAL A 87 -0.39 8.59 -0.97
N PRO A 88 0.43 9.37 -0.25
CA PRO A 88 0.82 9.02 1.12
C PRO A 88 -0.33 9.32 2.08
N VAL A 89 -0.51 8.43 3.05
CA VAL A 89 -1.52 8.58 4.10
C VAL A 89 -0.84 8.38 5.46
N SER A 90 -0.82 9.43 6.28
CA SER A 90 -0.28 9.38 7.63
C SER A 90 -1.26 8.75 8.60
N GLU A 91 -0.80 8.42 9.82
CA GLU A 91 -1.66 7.92 10.88
C GLU A 91 -2.85 8.86 11.15
N LYS A 92 -2.57 10.17 11.23
CA LYS A 92 -3.61 11.17 11.46
C LYS A 92 -4.68 11.14 10.37
N GLN A 93 -4.26 11.10 9.11
CA GLN A 93 -5.17 11.03 7.97
C GLN A 93 -5.95 9.71 7.97
N PHE A 94 -5.29 8.61 8.31
CA PHE A 94 -5.93 7.30 8.42
C PHE A 94 -7.05 7.32 9.46
N LEU A 95 -6.79 7.87 10.65
CA LEU A 95 -7.79 7.96 11.71
C LEU A 95 -8.97 8.83 11.31
N LEU A 96 -8.74 9.91 10.58
CA LEU A 96 -9.82 10.74 10.03
C LEU A 96 -10.66 9.94 9.02
N MET A 97 -10.04 9.17 8.16
CA MET A 97 -10.74 8.35 7.16
C MET A 97 -11.60 7.28 7.84
N VAL A 98 -11.08 6.63 8.88
CA VAL A 98 -11.84 5.62 9.64
C VAL A 98 -13.07 6.26 10.28
N GLY A 99 -12.94 7.46 10.82
CA GLY A 99 -14.05 8.18 11.44
C GLY A 99 -15.15 8.59 10.47
N HIS A 100 -14.79 8.96 9.24
CA HIS A 100 -15.74 9.41 8.23
C HIS A 100 -16.23 8.32 7.29
N THR A 101 -15.45 7.25 7.14
CA THR A 101 -15.74 6.16 6.20
C THR A 101 -15.46 4.83 6.88
N PRO A 102 -16.42 4.27 7.67
CA PRO A 102 -16.18 3.01 8.40
C PRO A 102 -15.71 1.86 7.51
N TYR A 103 -16.17 1.80 6.27
CA TYR A 103 -15.77 0.76 5.33
C TYR A 103 -14.29 0.83 4.94
N PHE A 104 -13.63 1.98 5.11
CA PHE A 104 -12.21 2.10 4.82
C PHE A 104 -11.38 1.13 5.66
N ALA A 105 -11.62 1.10 6.98
CA ALA A 105 -10.91 0.19 7.88
C ALA A 105 -11.16 -1.28 7.50
N LEU A 106 -12.41 -1.61 7.17
CA LEU A 106 -12.77 -2.96 6.74
C LEU A 106 -12.03 -3.35 5.45
N ASN A 107 -11.94 -2.42 4.50
CA ASN A 107 -11.22 -2.66 3.25
C ASN A 107 -9.72 -2.87 3.47
N VAL A 108 -9.10 -2.10 4.37
CA VAL A 108 -7.69 -2.29 4.75
C VAL A 108 -7.51 -3.70 5.34
N MET A 109 -8.38 -4.10 6.26
CA MET A 109 -8.31 -5.42 6.89
C MET A 109 -8.47 -6.54 5.88
N ARG A 110 -9.39 -6.40 4.92
CA ARG A 110 -9.57 -7.38 3.84
C ARG A 110 -8.33 -7.50 2.97
N SER A 111 -7.70 -6.37 2.65
CA SER A 111 -6.46 -6.34 1.89
C SER A 111 -5.34 -7.11 2.62
N LEU A 112 -5.20 -6.89 3.92
CA LEU A 112 -4.21 -7.58 4.75
C LEU A 112 -4.43 -9.10 4.77
N VAL A 113 -5.68 -9.53 4.95
CA VAL A 113 -6.01 -10.96 4.98
C VAL A 113 -5.68 -11.63 3.65
N ARG A 114 -6.00 -10.98 2.53
CA ARG A 114 -5.67 -11.51 1.20
C ARG A 114 -4.18 -11.67 1.00
N ARG A 115 -3.37 -10.70 1.45
CA ARG A 115 -1.92 -10.76 1.34
C ARG A 115 -1.31 -11.83 2.20
N LEU A 116 -1.83 -12.02 3.41
CA LEU A 116 -1.40 -13.13 4.27
C LEU A 116 -1.58 -14.49 3.60
N ARG A 117 -2.68 -14.66 2.87
CA ARG A 117 -2.95 -15.92 2.16
C ARG A 117 -2.03 -16.13 0.96
N ARG A 118 -1.61 -15.05 0.29
CA ARG A 118 -0.79 -15.14 -0.93
C ARG A 118 0.70 -15.16 -0.69
N SER A 119 1.17 -14.52 0.37
CA SER A 119 2.57 -14.12 0.49
C SER A 119 3.30 -14.73 1.68
N ASN A 120 3.01 -15.97 2.05
CA ASN A 120 3.73 -16.68 3.12
C ASN A 120 3.80 -15.85 4.42
N ASN A 121 2.68 -15.22 4.81
CA ASN A 121 2.54 -14.46 6.06
C ASN A 121 3.35 -13.16 6.11
N VAL A 122 3.75 -12.61 4.99
CA VAL A 122 4.36 -11.28 4.93
C VAL A 122 3.28 -10.24 4.64
N ILE A 123 3.22 -9.19 5.46
CA ILE A 123 2.29 -8.07 5.29
C ILE A 123 3.10 -6.83 4.90
N TYR A 124 2.69 -6.24 3.80
CA TYR A 124 3.42 -5.10 3.23
C TYR A 124 2.51 -3.95 2.83
#